data_45e3fe19dc280e2e05e2f5b320e9767b
#
_entry.id   45e3fe19dc280e2e05e2f5b320e9767b
#
_cell.length_a   1.000
_cell.length_b   1.000
_cell.length_c   1.000
_cell.angle_alpha   90.00
_cell.angle_beta   90.00
_cell.angle_gamma   90.00
#
_symmetry.space_group_name_H-M   'P 1'
#
loop_
_entity.id
_entity.type
_entity.pdbx_description
1 polymer ?
#
loop_
_entity_poly.entity_id
_entity_poly.type
_entity_poly.pdbx_seq_one_letter_code
_entity_poly.pdbx_strand_id
1 'polypeptide(L)'
;MQHQLVLQFRGSTLEDLDAIVALEERLTIHLAGVAKVDGHDIGSDEANIFIITSDPIGTFGAIRPVLDHANLLTGATVAYRPSSGNDYSVLWPAQSDEVFRVA
;
A
#
# COMPACT_ATOMS: atom_id res chain seq x y z
N MET A 1 -2.34 0.43 -18.83
CA MET A 1 -2.94 -0.68 -18.05
C MET A 1 -2.98 -0.28 -16.60
N GLN A 2 -4.11 -0.53 -15.94
CA GLN A 2 -4.24 -0.20 -14.52
C GLN A 2 -3.79 -1.36 -13.64
N HIS A 3 -3.28 -1.00 -12.48
CA HIS A 3 -2.81 -1.94 -11.46
C HIS A 3 -3.42 -1.57 -10.12
N GLN A 4 -3.59 -2.56 -9.25
CA GLN A 4 -3.87 -2.32 -7.84
C GLN A 4 -2.58 -2.45 -7.05
N LEU A 5 -2.22 -1.39 -6.37
CA LEU A 5 -1.09 -1.35 -5.46
C LEU A 5 -1.63 -1.47 -4.03
N VAL A 6 -1.06 -2.35 -3.24
CA VAL A 6 -1.51 -2.60 -1.87
C VAL A 6 -0.39 -2.26 -0.90
N LEU A 7 -0.71 -1.43 0.08
CA LEU A 7 0.14 -1.17 1.23
C LEU A 7 -0.42 -1.99 2.39
N GLN A 8 0.32 -2.98 2.85
CA GLN A 8 -0.13 -3.88 3.91
C GLN A 8 0.69 -3.66 5.18
N PHE A 9 -0.01 -3.51 6.29
CA PHE A 9 0.57 -3.32 7.62
C PHE A 9 0.05 -4.43 8.52
N ARG A 10 0.95 -5.18 9.14
CA ARG A 10 0.59 -6.31 10.00
C ARG A 10 0.87 -6.01 11.46
N GLY A 11 0.13 -6.69 12.33
CA GLY A 11 0.29 -6.57 13.77
C GLY A 11 -0.03 -5.16 14.24
N SER A 12 0.81 -4.64 15.11
CA SER A 12 0.60 -3.33 15.74
C SER A 12 1.17 -2.16 14.92
N THR A 13 1.61 -2.38 13.70
CA THR A 13 2.23 -1.34 12.88
C THR A 13 1.25 -0.19 12.59
N LEU A 14 -0.01 -0.53 12.30
CA LEU A 14 -1.06 0.46 12.03
C LEU A 14 -2.38 -0.13 12.51
N GLU A 15 -2.71 0.07 13.79
CA GLU A 15 -3.84 -0.58 14.46
C GLU A 15 -5.13 0.20 14.40
N ASP A 16 -5.04 1.50 14.26
CA ASP A 16 -6.12 2.43 14.55
C ASP A 16 -6.75 2.89 13.23
N LEU A 17 -8.09 2.79 13.14
CA LEU A 17 -8.83 3.29 11.99
C LEU A 17 -8.53 4.76 11.71
N ASP A 18 -8.44 5.58 12.77
CA ASP A 18 -8.13 7.00 12.61
C ASP A 18 -6.74 7.21 11.99
N ALA A 19 -5.77 6.39 12.36
CA ALA A 19 -4.43 6.44 11.78
C ALA A 19 -4.44 6.02 10.31
N ILE A 20 -5.23 5.01 9.95
CA ILE A 20 -5.39 4.57 8.56
C ILE A 20 -6.03 5.66 7.72
N VAL A 21 -7.10 6.27 8.21
CA VAL A 21 -7.80 7.36 7.51
C VAL A 21 -6.87 8.56 7.33
N ALA A 22 -6.11 8.91 8.35
CA ALA A 22 -5.15 10.01 8.27
C ALA A 22 -4.06 9.73 7.22
N LEU A 23 -3.57 8.50 7.17
CA LEU A 23 -2.59 8.10 6.15
C LEU A 23 -3.19 8.14 4.74
N GLU A 24 -4.42 7.66 4.57
CA GLU A 24 -5.12 7.72 3.29
C GLU A 24 -5.28 9.17 2.81
N GLU A 25 -5.63 10.08 3.70
CA GLU A 25 -5.76 11.49 3.36
C GLU A 25 -4.43 12.10 2.90
N ARG A 26 -3.36 11.79 3.60
CA ARG A 26 -2.02 12.24 3.20
C ARG A 26 -1.62 11.68 1.83
N LEU A 27 -1.88 10.41 1.61
CA LEU A 27 -1.58 9.77 0.32
C LEU A 27 -2.43 10.35 -0.80
N THR A 28 -3.70 10.62 -0.55
CA THR A 28 -4.59 11.23 -1.54
C THR A 28 -4.05 12.58 -2.02
N ILE A 29 -3.60 13.40 -1.09
CA ILE A 29 -3.02 14.71 -1.41
C ILE A 29 -1.70 14.53 -2.16
N HIS A 30 -0.84 13.66 -1.65
CA HIS A 30 0.51 13.44 -2.19
C HIS A 30 0.48 12.85 -3.60
N LEU A 31 -0.49 11.99 -3.88
CA LEU A 31 -0.61 11.29 -5.15
C LEU A 31 -1.58 11.95 -6.12
N ALA A 32 -2.08 13.14 -5.82
CA ALA A 32 -3.01 13.84 -6.70
C ALA A 32 -2.43 13.97 -8.11
N GLY A 33 -3.20 13.52 -9.12
CA GLY A 33 -2.76 13.52 -10.51
C GLY A 33 -1.84 12.37 -10.91
N VAL A 34 -1.43 11.52 -9.96
CA VAL A 34 -0.53 10.37 -10.20
C VAL A 34 -1.27 9.06 -10.03
N ALA A 35 -2.02 8.92 -8.94
CA ALA A 35 -2.72 7.69 -8.60
C ALA A 35 -3.93 8.00 -7.74
N LYS A 36 -4.81 7.01 -7.58
CA LYS A 36 -6.04 7.15 -6.81
C LYS A 36 -6.01 6.23 -5.60
N VAL A 37 -6.20 6.77 -4.41
CA VAL A 37 -6.44 5.97 -3.20
C VAL A 37 -7.88 5.45 -3.28
N ASP A 38 -8.02 4.12 -3.29
CA ASP A 38 -9.30 3.44 -3.57
C ASP A 38 -9.97 2.88 -2.32
N GLY A 39 -9.39 3.08 -1.16
CA GLY A 39 -9.96 2.64 0.10
C GLY A 39 -9.03 1.77 0.91
N HIS A 40 -9.58 1.17 1.95
CA HIS A 40 -8.83 0.32 2.86
C HIS A 40 -9.66 -0.88 3.29
N ASP A 41 -8.96 -1.88 3.85
CA ASP A 41 -9.59 -3.04 4.46
C ASP A 41 -8.83 -3.36 5.74
N ILE A 42 -9.56 -3.58 6.83
CA ILE A 42 -8.98 -3.95 8.12
C ILE A 42 -9.50 -5.34 8.46
N GLY A 43 -8.59 -6.29 8.49
CA GLY A 43 -8.91 -7.68 8.83
C GLY A 43 -8.17 -8.12 10.08
N SER A 44 -8.15 -9.43 10.30
CA SER A 44 -7.46 -10.04 11.44
C SER A 44 -5.97 -9.70 11.38
N ASP A 45 -5.55 -8.84 12.27
CA ASP A 45 -4.14 -8.54 12.49
C ASP A 45 -3.44 -7.90 11.28
N GLU A 46 -4.21 -7.32 10.36
CA GLU A 46 -3.63 -6.60 9.24
C GLU A 46 -4.53 -5.47 8.76
N ALA A 47 -3.92 -4.45 8.17
CA ALA A 47 -4.59 -3.36 7.50
C ALA A 47 -4.02 -3.21 6.10
N ASN A 48 -4.88 -3.00 5.12
CA ASN A 48 -4.48 -2.82 3.72
C ASN A 48 -5.03 -1.51 3.19
N ILE A 49 -4.20 -0.76 2.48
CA ILE A 49 -4.63 0.42 1.72
C ILE A 49 -4.48 0.10 0.24
N PHE A 50 -5.54 0.33 -0.52
CA PHE A 50 -5.58 0.01 -1.95
C PHE A 50 -5.43 1.29 -2.79
N ILE A 51 -4.58 1.22 -3.80
CA ILE A 51 -4.28 2.35 -4.67
C ILE A 51 -4.36 1.87 -6.12
N ILE A 52 -5.07 2.62 -6.96
CA ILE A 52 -5.17 2.34 -8.39
C ILE A 52 -4.18 3.23 -9.13
N THR A 53 -3.34 2.61 -9.94
CA THR A 53 -2.29 3.34 -10.66
C THR A 53 -1.94 2.63 -11.98
N SER A 54 -1.49 3.40 -12.95
CA SER A 54 -0.93 2.85 -14.20
C SER A 54 0.57 2.57 -14.08
N ASP A 55 1.21 3.05 -13.00
CA ASP A 55 2.64 2.89 -12.77
C ASP A 55 2.90 2.54 -11.31
N PRO A 56 2.78 1.25 -10.94
CA PRO A 56 2.92 0.85 -9.55
C PRO A 56 4.33 1.10 -8.99
N ILE A 57 5.35 0.92 -9.77
CA ILE A 57 6.73 1.12 -9.31
C ILE A 57 7.00 2.60 -9.04
N GLY A 58 6.63 3.47 -9.97
CA GLY A 58 6.79 4.91 -9.79
C GLY A 58 5.91 5.46 -8.67
N THR A 59 4.69 4.93 -8.55
CA THR A 59 3.77 5.32 -7.47
C THR A 59 4.35 4.93 -6.10
N PHE A 60 4.90 3.73 -5.97
CA PHE A 60 5.56 3.34 -4.73
C PHE A 60 6.76 4.25 -4.43
N GLY A 61 7.52 4.63 -5.44
CA GLY A 61 8.61 5.59 -5.27
C GLY A 61 8.15 6.91 -4.68
N ALA A 62 6.96 7.38 -5.06
CA ALA A 62 6.36 8.59 -4.50
C ALA A 62 5.82 8.37 -3.08
N ILE A 63 5.30 7.19 -2.78
CA ILE A 63 4.75 6.83 -1.46
C ILE A 63 5.84 6.61 -0.41
N ARG A 64 6.96 6.05 -0.82
CA ARG A 64 8.03 5.63 0.08
C ARG A 64 8.47 6.70 1.08
N PRO A 65 8.72 7.96 0.68
CA PRO A 65 9.09 8.99 1.66
C PRO A 65 7.97 9.28 2.68
N VAL A 66 6.71 9.17 2.27
CA VAL A 66 5.58 9.38 3.18
C VAL A 66 5.57 8.32 4.26
N LEU A 67 5.75 7.05 3.89
CA LEU A 67 5.80 5.94 4.85
C LEU A 67 7.04 6.04 5.75
N ASP A 68 8.17 6.38 5.18
CA ASP A 68 9.41 6.52 5.94
C ASP A 68 9.31 7.64 6.97
N HIS A 69 8.75 8.77 6.57
CA HIS A 69 8.55 9.92 7.46
C HIS A 69 7.60 9.60 8.63
N ALA A 70 6.64 8.74 8.39
CA ALA A 70 5.69 8.30 9.41
C ALA A 70 6.18 7.07 10.21
N ASN A 71 7.40 6.60 9.96
CA ASN A 71 7.98 5.39 10.58
C ASN A 71 7.16 4.13 10.28
N LEU A 72 6.54 4.07 9.11
CA LEU A 72 5.68 2.94 8.71
C LEU A 72 6.35 2.03 7.68
N LEU A 73 7.44 2.48 7.05
CA LEU A 73 8.04 1.73 5.94
C LEU A 73 8.59 0.38 6.39
N THR A 74 9.22 0.31 7.55
CA THR A 74 9.83 -0.93 8.07
C THR A 74 8.79 -2.03 8.30
N GLY A 75 7.59 -1.66 8.75
CA GLY A 75 6.51 -2.62 9.02
C GLY A 75 5.58 -2.87 7.86
N ALA A 76 5.85 -2.26 6.69
CA ALA A 76 4.98 -2.36 5.54
C ALA A 76 5.42 -3.48 4.60
N THR A 77 4.44 -4.10 3.95
CA THR A 77 4.65 -4.92 2.75
C THR A 77 3.90 -4.25 1.62
N VAL A 78 4.55 -4.05 0.48
CA VAL A 78 3.96 -3.37 -0.67
C VAL A 78 4.01 -4.31 -1.86
N ALA A 79 2.86 -4.51 -2.49
CA ALA A 79 2.74 -5.40 -3.63
C ALA A 79 1.73 -4.82 -4.63
N TYR A 80 1.79 -5.29 -5.87
CA TYR A 80 0.84 -4.87 -6.89
C TYR A 80 0.42 -6.04 -7.75
N ARG A 81 -0.73 -5.89 -8.41
CA ARG A 81 -1.21 -6.80 -9.43
C ARG A 81 -1.89 -6.02 -10.55
N PRO A 82 -1.97 -6.57 -11.77
CA PRO A 82 -2.85 -5.99 -12.77
C PRO A 82 -4.29 -5.97 -12.23
N SER A 83 -5.06 -4.94 -12.54
CA SER A 83 -6.45 -4.85 -12.07
C SER A 83 -7.29 -6.03 -12.54
N SER A 84 -6.96 -6.59 -13.70
CA SER A 84 -7.65 -7.77 -14.25
C SER A 84 -7.01 -9.10 -13.85
N GLY A 85 -5.94 -9.08 -13.06
CA GLY A 85 -5.19 -10.29 -12.67
C GLY A 85 -5.26 -10.55 -11.18
N ASN A 86 -4.76 -11.71 -10.75
CA ASN A 86 -4.78 -12.13 -9.35
C ASN A 86 -3.40 -12.32 -8.74
N ASP A 87 -2.35 -12.25 -9.55
CA ASP A 87 -0.99 -12.53 -9.07
C ASP A 87 -0.30 -11.25 -8.63
N TYR A 88 0.08 -11.23 -7.36
CA TYR A 88 0.82 -10.11 -6.77
C TYR A 88 2.32 -10.22 -7.01
N SER A 89 2.94 -9.08 -7.25
CA SER A 89 4.40 -8.93 -7.26
C SER A 89 4.78 -8.02 -6.10
N VAL A 90 5.72 -8.48 -5.25
CA VAL A 90 6.13 -7.72 -4.07
C VAL A 90 7.20 -6.69 -4.46
N LEU A 91 6.97 -5.43 -4.09
CA LEU A 91 7.92 -4.33 -4.28
C LEU A 91 8.73 -4.06 -3.02
N TRP A 92 8.14 -4.30 -1.84
CA TRP A 92 8.79 -4.00 -0.57
C TRP A 92 8.33 -5.00 0.51
N PRO A 93 9.24 -5.51 1.34
CA PRO A 93 10.68 -5.30 1.25
C PRO A 93 11.27 -5.88 -0.04
N ALA A 94 12.37 -5.30 -0.49
CA ALA A 94 13.06 -5.78 -1.69
C ALA A 94 13.54 -7.22 -1.48
N GLN A 95 13.46 -8.03 -2.54
CA GLN A 95 13.90 -9.42 -2.53
C GLN A 95 13.13 -10.31 -1.54
N SER A 96 11.87 -9.97 -1.27
CA SER A 96 11.01 -10.80 -0.43
C SER A 96 10.60 -12.07 -1.17
N ASP A 97 10.73 -13.23 -0.50
CA ASP A 97 10.27 -14.51 -1.02
C ASP A 97 8.86 -14.87 -0.53
N GLU A 98 8.24 -14.00 0.26
CA GLU A 98 6.92 -14.26 0.80
C GLU A 98 5.85 -14.20 -0.29
N VAL A 99 4.87 -15.11 -0.19
CA VAL A 99 3.65 -15.03 -1.00
C VAL A 99 2.76 -13.97 -0.39
N PHE A 100 2.49 -12.92 -1.16
CA PHE A 100 1.64 -11.81 -0.70
C PHE A 100 0.17 -12.21 -0.79
N ARG A 101 -0.57 -11.95 0.28
CA ARG A 101 -2.01 -12.20 0.35
C ARG A 101 -2.70 -11.08 1.09
N VAL A 102 -3.90 -10.75 0.64
CA VAL A 102 -4.83 -9.88 1.37
C VAL A 102 -5.82 -10.80 2.09
N ALA A 103 -5.90 -10.64 3.40
CA ALA A 103 -6.78 -11.46 4.24
C ALA A 103 -8.27 -11.16 4.01
#